data_ba4e36afd5159c0e438edca570053609
#
_entry.id   ba4e36afd5159c0e438edca570053609
#
_cell.length_a   1.000
_cell.length_b   1.000
_cell.length_c   1.000
_cell.angle_alpha   90.00
_cell.angle_beta   90.00
_cell.angle_gamma   90.00
#
_symmetry.space_group_name_H-M   'P 1'
#
loop_
_entity.id
_entity.type
_entity.pdbx_description
1 polymer ?
#
loop_
_entity_poly.entity_id
_entity_poly.type
_entity_poly.pdbx_seq_one_letter_code
_entity_poly.pdbx_strand_id
1 'polypeptide(L)'
;MRVEKTEFTNMCMICDGSRVVVIDRKKQDWSGVTFPGGHVKPGESFTDAVIREVQEETGLKIRSPQLCGIKDWCEDQRRFVVLFYKTTHFEGELRSSSEGEVWWEDIANLPNLKLSLDMNDMLRVFTEEDLSEFFYYQEGSEWKYALK
;
A
#
# COMPACT_ATOMS: atom_id res chain seq x y z
N MET A 1 7.52 -30.50 2.43
CA MET A 1 7.35 -29.09 2.85
C MET A 1 6.99 -28.25 1.62
N ARG A 2 5.99 -27.43 1.77
CA ARG A 2 5.57 -26.52 0.69
C ARG A 2 6.15 -25.15 0.96
N VAL A 3 7.19 -24.79 0.20
CA VAL A 3 7.91 -23.54 0.36
C VAL A 3 7.83 -22.75 -0.93
N GLU A 4 7.54 -21.47 -0.81
CA GLU A 4 7.48 -20.54 -1.92
C GLU A 4 8.31 -19.32 -1.58
N LYS A 5 9.21 -18.92 -2.48
CA LYS A 5 9.95 -17.67 -2.30
C LYS A 5 8.95 -16.51 -2.32
N THR A 6 8.95 -15.70 -1.28
CA THR A 6 7.98 -14.62 -1.13
C THR A 6 8.66 -13.33 -0.72
N GLU A 7 8.25 -12.24 -1.36
CA GLU A 7 8.68 -10.90 -1.00
C GLU A 7 7.49 -10.15 -0.42
N PHE A 8 7.65 -9.61 0.80
CA PHE A 8 6.60 -8.88 1.50
C PHE A 8 6.85 -7.39 1.48
N THR A 9 5.82 -6.66 1.10
CA THR A 9 5.77 -5.20 1.21
C THR A 9 4.48 -4.81 1.92
N ASN A 10 4.28 -3.52 2.15
CA ASN A 10 3.09 -3.02 2.79
C ASN A 10 2.65 -1.69 2.20
N MET A 11 1.41 -1.33 2.51
CA MET A 11 0.79 -0.07 2.11
C MET A 11 -0.19 0.30 3.21
N CYS A 12 -0.24 1.57 3.59
CA CYS A 12 -1.10 2.01 4.69
C CYS A 12 -1.98 3.18 4.29
N MET A 13 -3.29 3.01 4.46
CA MET A 13 -4.27 4.09 4.36
C MET A 13 -4.41 4.75 5.73
N ILE A 14 -3.86 5.96 5.86
CA ILE A 14 -3.91 6.74 7.09
C ILE A 14 -5.02 7.77 6.92
N CYS A 15 -6.06 7.68 7.74
CA CYS A 15 -7.24 8.53 7.61
C CYS A 15 -7.36 9.56 8.73
N ASP A 16 -7.77 10.77 8.35
CA ASP A 16 -8.19 11.82 9.25
C ASP A 16 -9.50 12.38 8.67
N GLY A 17 -10.64 11.87 9.17
CA GLY A 17 -11.93 12.18 8.59
C GLY A 17 -12.02 11.73 7.13
N SER A 18 -12.30 12.65 6.22
CA SER A 18 -12.40 12.38 4.78
C SER A 18 -11.06 12.46 4.06
N ARG A 19 -9.96 12.72 4.76
CA ARG A 19 -8.63 12.87 4.17
C ARG A 19 -7.77 11.65 4.43
N VAL A 20 -6.89 11.38 3.48
CA VAL A 20 -5.89 10.31 3.58
C VAL A 20 -4.51 10.84 3.21
N VAL A 21 -3.47 10.24 3.76
CA VAL A 21 -2.11 10.56 3.37
C VAL A 21 -1.79 9.85 2.06
N VAL A 22 -1.30 10.61 1.10
CA VAL A 22 -0.82 10.07 -0.18
C VAL A 22 0.64 10.45 -0.38
N ILE A 23 1.32 9.65 -1.19
CA ILE A 23 2.69 9.88 -1.62
C ILE A 23 2.75 9.83 -3.15
N ASP A 24 3.42 10.80 -3.75
CA ASP A 24 3.72 10.78 -5.17
C ASP A 24 5.10 10.17 -5.37
N ARG A 25 5.12 8.88 -5.73
CA ARG A 25 6.37 8.15 -5.96
C ARG A 25 6.97 8.54 -7.31
N LYS A 26 8.25 8.88 -7.29
CA LYS A 26 8.99 9.30 -8.48
C LYS A 26 9.90 8.21 -9.04
N LYS A 27 9.74 6.96 -8.60
CA LYS A 27 10.51 5.83 -9.10
C LYS A 27 10.02 5.43 -10.50
N GLN A 28 10.95 5.13 -11.40
CA GLN A 28 10.61 4.78 -12.78
C GLN A 28 9.72 3.55 -12.89
N ASP A 29 9.92 2.56 -12.02
CA ASP A 29 9.18 1.29 -12.06
C ASP A 29 7.83 1.37 -11.38
N TRP A 30 7.61 2.37 -10.54
CA TRP A 30 6.39 2.49 -9.74
C TRP A 30 6.08 3.95 -9.48
N SER A 31 5.74 4.66 -10.55
CA SER A 31 5.40 6.08 -10.45
C SER A 31 3.92 6.28 -10.17
N GLY A 32 3.58 7.47 -9.68
CA GLY A 32 2.21 7.91 -9.43
C GLY A 32 1.86 8.00 -7.96
N VAL A 33 0.67 8.51 -7.72
CA VAL A 33 0.16 8.74 -6.37
C VAL A 33 -0.40 7.44 -5.80
N THR A 34 0.01 7.12 -4.58
CA THR A 34 -0.39 5.91 -3.87
C THR A 34 -0.37 6.18 -2.36
N PHE A 35 -0.69 5.17 -1.55
CA PHE A 35 -0.50 5.24 -0.10
C PHE A 35 0.95 4.92 0.27
N PRO A 36 1.46 5.47 1.38
CA PRO A 36 2.82 5.16 1.83
C PRO A 36 2.98 3.72 2.29
N GLY A 37 4.18 3.23 2.24
CA GLY A 37 4.57 1.88 2.66
C GLY A 37 5.88 1.47 2.00
N GLY A 38 6.33 0.25 2.25
CA GLY A 38 7.57 -0.24 1.70
C GLY A 38 7.83 -1.70 2.04
N HIS A 39 9.10 -2.07 2.11
CA HIS A 39 9.52 -3.46 2.27
C HIS A 39 9.55 -3.90 3.73
N VAL A 40 9.14 -5.14 3.97
CA VAL A 40 9.33 -5.82 5.24
C VAL A 40 10.73 -6.41 5.26
N LYS A 41 11.51 -6.12 6.30
CA LYS A 41 12.86 -6.67 6.46
C LYS A 41 12.78 -8.12 6.95
N PRO A 42 13.75 -8.97 6.61
CA PRO A 42 13.80 -10.32 7.15
C PRO A 42 13.73 -10.33 8.67
N GLY A 43 12.82 -11.11 9.24
CA GLY A 43 12.65 -11.24 10.68
C GLY A 43 11.87 -10.10 11.35
N GLU A 44 11.52 -9.06 10.62
CA GLU A 44 10.73 -7.94 11.14
C GLU A 44 9.26 -8.33 11.22
N SER A 45 8.55 -7.92 12.30
CA SER A 45 7.10 -8.10 12.33
C SER A 45 6.43 -7.26 11.25
N PHE A 46 5.34 -7.77 10.69
CA PHE A 46 4.60 -7.03 9.65
C PHE A 46 4.06 -5.69 10.18
N THR A 47 3.59 -5.68 11.42
CA THR A 47 3.08 -4.46 12.05
C THR A 47 4.21 -3.44 12.26
N ASP A 48 5.34 -3.88 12.78
CA ASP A 48 6.49 -2.99 12.97
C ASP A 48 7.00 -2.44 11.65
N ALA A 49 6.98 -3.26 10.61
CA ALA A 49 7.43 -2.85 9.27
C ALA A 49 6.60 -1.69 8.71
N VAL A 50 5.27 -1.78 8.78
CA VAL A 50 4.42 -0.71 8.27
C VAL A 50 4.55 0.57 9.10
N ILE A 51 4.66 0.46 10.41
CA ILE A 51 4.90 1.62 11.29
C ILE A 51 6.22 2.30 10.92
N ARG A 52 7.28 1.54 10.73
CA ARG A 52 8.61 2.05 10.36
C ARG A 52 8.59 2.72 8.98
N GLU A 53 8.06 2.04 7.97
CA GLU A 53 8.01 2.57 6.59
C GLU A 53 7.20 3.85 6.50
N VAL A 54 6.05 3.90 7.15
CA VAL A 54 5.23 5.12 7.17
C VAL A 54 6.00 6.27 7.81
N GLN A 55 6.69 6.03 8.92
CA GLN A 55 7.47 7.06 9.58
C GLN A 55 8.63 7.56 8.70
N GLU A 56 9.34 6.65 8.05
CA GLU A 56 10.43 7.01 7.14
C GLU A 56 9.95 7.84 5.95
N GLU A 57 8.79 7.50 5.39
CA GLU A 57 8.28 8.15 4.18
C GLU A 57 7.47 9.41 4.46
N THR A 58 6.81 9.51 5.59
CA THR A 58 5.83 10.59 5.85
C THR A 58 6.12 11.43 7.08
N GLY A 59 6.97 10.96 7.98
CA GLY A 59 7.19 11.60 9.27
C GLY A 59 6.14 11.29 10.33
N LEU A 60 5.04 10.63 9.97
CA LEU A 60 3.99 10.29 10.92
C LEU A 60 4.30 8.98 11.64
N LYS A 61 4.03 8.97 12.94
CA LYS A 61 4.08 7.75 13.76
C LYS A 61 2.64 7.23 13.89
N ILE A 62 2.34 6.16 13.18
CA ILE A 62 1.02 5.54 13.25
C ILE A 62 0.93 4.56 14.40
N ARG A 63 -0.29 4.31 14.86
CA ARG A 63 -0.61 3.37 15.93
C ARG A 63 -1.73 2.45 15.49
N SER A 64 -1.69 1.22 16.02
CA SER A 64 -2.75 0.22 15.84
C SER A 64 -3.18 0.04 14.39
N PRO A 65 -2.25 -0.11 13.43
CA PRO A 65 -2.64 -0.37 12.06
C PRO A 65 -3.39 -1.70 11.97
N GLN A 66 -4.51 -1.70 11.25
CA GLN A 66 -5.35 -2.88 11.07
C GLN A 66 -5.12 -3.45 9.69
N LEU A 67 -4.78 -4.73 9.62
CA LEU A 67 -4.66 -5.45 8.35
C LEU A 67 -6.06 -5.57 7.73
N CYS A 68 -6.26 -5.02 6.55
CA CYS A 68 -7.57 -5.01 5.89
C CYS A 68 -7.61 -5.77 4.58
N GLY A 69 -6.48 -6.22 4.07
CA GLY A 69 -6.42 -7.00 2.84
C GLY A 69 -5.02 -7.12 2.31
N ILE A 70 -4.92 -7.68 1.12
CA ILE A 70 -3.64 -7.89 0.45
C ILE A 70 -3.77 -7.65 -1.06
N LYS A 71 -2.64 -7.34 -1.68
CA LYS A 71 -2.45 -7.51 -3.12
C LYS A 71 -1.37 -8.56 -3.30
N ASP A 72 -1.59 -9.50 -4.21
CA ASP A 72 -0.58 -10.51 -4.45
C ASP A 72 -0.53 -10.94 -5.91
N TRP A 73 0.63 -11.40 -6.32
CA TRP A 73 0.86 -11.96 -7.65
C TRP A 73 2.10 -12.84 -7.64
N CYS A 74 2.20 -13.70 -8.64
CA CYS A 74 3.38 -14.55 -8.85
C CYS A 74 4.09 -14.12 -10.14
N GLU A 75 5.40 -13.96 -10.05
CA GLU A 75 6.24 -13.58 -11.18
C GLU A 75 7.65 -14.08 -10.93
N ASP A 76 8.32 -14.61 -11.95
CA ASP A 76 9.70 -15.10 -11.84
C ASP A 76 9.90 -16.10 -10.70
N GLN A 77 8.97 -17.03 -10.55
CA GLN A 77 8.98 -18.09 -9.53
C GLN A 77 8.99 -17.56 -8.09
N ARG A 78 8.44 -16.36 -7.89
CA ARG A 78 8.25 -15.73 -6.58
C ARG A 78 6.84 -15.27 -6.43
N ARG A 79 6.38 -15.23 -5.18
CA ARG A 79 5.15 -14.54 -4.82
C ARG A 79 5.49 -13.17 -4.25
N PHE A 80 4.76 -12.18 -4.69
CA PHE A 80 4.81 -10.84 -4.12
C PHE A 80 3.52 -10.61 -3.34
N VAL A 81 3.66 -10.14 -2.11
CA VAL A 81 2.51 -9.85 -1.25
C VAL A 81 2.65 -8.44 -0.73
N VAL A 82 1.64 -7.61 -1.00
CA VAL A 82 1.52 -6.27 -0.41
C VAL A 82 0.45 -6.36 0.68
N LEU A 83 0.86 -6.15 1.92
CA LEU A 83 -0.05 -6.13 3.07
C LEU A 83 -0.72 -4.76 3.14
N PHE A 84 -2.06 -4.73 3.12
CA PHE A 84 -2.83 -3.50 3.19
C PHE A 84 -3.26 -3.23 4.63
N TYR A 85 -2.83 -2.10 5.15
CA TYR A 85 -3.18 -1.65 6.50
C TYR A 85 -3.96 -0.35 6.44
N LYS A 86 -4.78 -0.11 7.46
CA LYS A 86 -5.44 1.18 7.66
C LYS A 86 -5.39 1.57 9.12
N THR A 87 -5.35 2.87 9.38
CA THR A 87 -5.38 3.43 10.73
C THR A 87 -5.93 4.84 10.73
N THR A 88 -6.53 5.22 11.85
CA THR A 88 -6.94 6.60 12.14
C THR A 88 -6.11 7.20 13.28
N HIS A 89 -5.15 6.44 13.81
CA HIS A 89 -4.34 6.84 14.95
C HIS A 89 -2.92 7.19 14.49
N PHE A 90 -2.56 8.46 14.62
CA PHE A 90 -1.24 8.94 14.23
C PHE A 90 -0.85 10.15 15.05
N GLU A 91 0.44 10.44 15.09
CA GLU A 91 0.99 11.66 15.67
C GLU A 91 2.16 12.16 14.83
N GLY A 92 2.52 13.42 15.00
CA GLY A 92 3.57 14.07 14.24
C GLY A 92 3.02 14.91 13.09
N GLU A 93 3.94 15.40 12.25
CA GLU A 93 3.62 16.24 11.12
C GLU A 93 4.15 15.61 9.83
N LEU A 94 3.40 15.78 8.74
CA LEU A 94 3.82 15.29 7.44
C LEU A 94 5.13 15.95 7.01
N ARG A 95 6.02 15.12 6.51
CA ARG A 95 7.31 15.54 5.96
C ARG A 95 7.63 14.67 4.75
N SER A 96 7.86 15.32 3.61
CA SER A 96 8.29 14.63 2.41
C SER A 96 9.70 14.07 2.58
N SER A 97 10.02 13.03 1.84
CA SER A 97 11.32 12.36 1.87
C SER A 97 11.85 12.19 0.46
N SER A 98 13.01 11.53 0.33
CA SER A 98 13.58 11.17 -0.98
C SER A 98 12.68 10.18 -1.75
N GLU A 99 11.77 9.50 -1.08
CA GLU A 99 10.83 8.55 -1.71
C GLU A 99 9.70 9.25 -2.46
N GLY A 100 9.39 10.49 -2.11
CA GLY A 100 8.38 11.28 -2.77
C GLY A 100 7.77 12.35 -1.90
N GLU A 101 6.96 13.20 -2.52
CA GLU A 101 6.19 14.22 -1.85
C GLU A 101 4.96 13.61 -1.20
N VAL A 102 4.63 14.03 0.02
CA VAL A 102 3.47 13.55 0.77
C VAL A 102 2.55 14.70 1.14
N TRP A 103 1.25 14.44 1.14
CA TRP A 103 0.24 15.41 1.57
C TRP A 103 -1.05 14.72 2.01
N TRP A 104 -1.90 15.48 2.66
CA TRP A 104 -3.27 15.05 2.98
C TRP A 104 -4.16 15.34 1.78
N GLU A 105 -4.84 14.31 1.27
CA GLU A 105 -5.75 14.44 0.13
C GLU A 105 -7.15 14.00 0.54
N ASP A 106 -8.16 14.68 0.00
CA ASP A 106 -9.55 14.22 0.15
C ASP A 106 -9.73 12.90 -0.60
N ILE A 107 -10.31 11.89 0.05
CA ILE A 107 -10.55 10.58 -0.57
C ILE A 107 -11.35 10.73 -1.87
N ALA A 108 -12.36 11.63 -1.86
CA ALA A 108 -13.20 11.86 -3.04
C ALA A 108 -12.43 12.41 -4.24
N ASN A 109 -11.29 13.06 -4.00
CA ASN A 109 -10.47 13.63 -5.07
C ASN A 109 -9.44 12.66 -5.65
N LEU A 110 -9.24 11.49 -5.05
CA LEU A 110 -8.25 10.52 -5.53
C LEU A 110 -8.39 10.18 -7.01
N PRO A 111 -9.61 9.96 -7.56
CA PRO A 111 -9.74 9.63 -8.98
C PRO A 111 -9.27 10.73 -9.94
N ASN A 112 -9.12 11.96 -9.45
CA ASN A 112 -8.66 13.10 -10.25
C ASN A 112 -7.13 13.25 -10.25
N LEU A 113 -6.42 12.47 -9.43
CA LEU A 113 -4.97 12.51 -9.35
C LEU A 113 -4.36 11.54 -10.35
N LYS A 114 -3.07 11.76 -10.64
CA LYS A 114 -2.29 10.82 -11.43
C LYS A 114 -1.88 9.64 -10.54
N LEU A 115 -2.81 8.71 -10.38
CA LEU A 115 -2.64 7.55 -9.50
C LEU A 115 -1.66 6.53 -10.09
N SER A 116 -1.00 5.78 -9.21
CA SER A 116 -0.25 4.60 -9.62
C SER A 116 -1.18 3.55 -10.22
N LEU A 117 -0.60 2.61 -10.97
CA LEU A 117 -1.36 1.56 -11.65
C LEU A 117 -2.30 0.83 -10.69
N ASP A 118 -3.56 0.70 -11.09
CA ASP A 118 -4.62 -0.03 -10.38
C ASP A 118 -4.99 0.52 -9.00
N MET A 119 -4.52 1.71 -8.64
CA MET A 119 -4.79 2.28 -7.31
C MET A 119 -6.28 2.47 -7.04
N ASN A 120 -7.07 2.87 -8.04
CA ASN A 120 -8.52 3.01 -7.89
C ASN A 120 -9.20 1.70 -7.49
N ASP A 121 -8.76 0.59 -8.09
CA ASP A 121 -9.34 -0.72 -7.81
C ASP A 121 -8.79 -1.30 -6.50
N MET A 122 -7.51 -1.07 -6.20
CA MET A 122 -6.93 -1.46 -4.91
C MET A 122 -7.62 -0.75 -3.75
N LEU A 123 -8.01 0.52 -3.93
CA LEU A 123 -8.70 1.29 -2.90
C LEU A 123 -9.97 0.58 -2.41
N ARG A 124 -10.64 -0.16 -3.28
CA ARG A 124 -11.83 -0.92 -2.90
C ARG A 124 -11.54 -1.95 -1.82
N VAL A 125 -10.39 -2.58 -1.82
CA VAL A 125 -10.01 -3.53 -0.76
C VAL A 125 -9.88 -2.82 0.59
N PHE A 126 -9.41 -1.57 0.59
CA PHE A 126 -9.31 -0.78 1.83
C PHE A 126 -10.67 -0.33 2.36
N THR A 127 -11.66 -0.13 1.49
CA THR A 127 -12.91 0.54 1.84
C THR A 127 -14.14 -0.38 1.87
N GLU A 128 -14.11 -1.52 1.18
CA GLU A 128 -15.23 -2.46 1.11
C GLU A 128 -14.95 -3.67 2.00
N GLU A 129 -15.80 -3.89 2.99
CA GLU A 129 -15.61 -4.98 3.97
C GLU A 129 -15.69 -6.37 3.36
N ASP A 130 -16.36 -6.52 2.24
CA ASP A 130 -16.54 -7.82 1.56
C ASP A 130 -15.29 -8.22 0.77
N LEU A 131 -14.34 -7.33 0.59
CA LEU A 131 -13.14 -7.57 -0.18
C LEU A 131 -11.92 -7.71 0.75
N SER A 132 -11.05 -8.65 0.44
CA SER A 132 -9.83 -8.90 1.20
C SER A 132 -8.59 -9.04 0.32
N GLU A 133 -8.78 -9.18 -1.00
CA GLU A 133 -7.66 -9.48 -1.88
C GLU A 133 -7.81 -8.82 -3.24
N PHE A 134 -6.70 -8.23 -3.71
CA PHE A 134 -6.50 -7.83 -5.09
C PHE A 134 -5.49 -8.81 -5.68
N PHE A 135 -5.98 -9.76 -6.48
CA PHE A 135 -5.13 -10.79 -7.05
C PHE A 135 -4.80 -10.48 -8.51
N TYR A 136 -3.51 -10.32 -8.79
CA TYR A 136 -3.00 -10.10 -10.13
C TYR A 136 -2.56 -11.43 -10.73
N TYR A 137 -2.97 -11.73 -11.95
CA TYR A 137 -2.64 -12.98 -12.61
C TYR A 137 -2.45 -12.79 -14.11
N GLN A 138 -1.76 -13.74 -14.73
CA GLN A 138 -1.61 -13.76 -16.18
C GLN A 138 -2.60 -14.71 -16.80
N GLU A 139 -3.21 -14.27 -17.91
CA GLU A 139 -4.00 -15.11 -18.79
C GLU A 139 -3.36 -14.98 -20.18
N GLY A 140 -2.60 -16.02 -20.59
CA GLY A 140 -1.71 -15.89 -21.73
C GLY A 140 -0.59 -14.89 -21.44
N SER A 141 -0.42 -13.88 -22.29
CA SER A 141 0.56 -12.81 -22.10
C SER A 141 -0.03 -11.57 -21.40
N GLU A 142 -1.33 -11.58 -21.12
CA GLU A 142 -2.01 -10.44 -20.51
C GLU A 142 -2.07 -10.57 -18.99
N TRP A 143 -1.79 -9.46 -18.31
CA TRP A 143 -2.03 -9.32 -16.88
C TRP A 143 -3.46 -8.87 -16.64
N LYS A 144 -4.15 -9.58 -15.76
CA LYS A 144 -5.51 -9.28 -15.32
C LYS A 144 -5.55 -9.26 -13.81
N TYR A 145 -6.64 -8.74 -13.24
CA TYR A 145 -6.82 -8.80 -11.80
C TYR A 145 -8.23 -9.25 -11.44
N ALA A 146 -8.35 -9.76 -10.23
CA ALA A 146 -9.62 -10.11 -9.61
C ALA A 146 -9.66 -9.56 -8.20
N LEU A 147 -10.82 -9.03 -7.82
CA LEU A 147 -11.11 -8.61 -6.45
C LEU A 147 -11.86 -9.75 -5.76
N LYS A 148 -11.38 -10.15 -4.58
CA LYS A 148 -11.93 -11.29 -3.83
C LYS A 148 -12.21 -10.95 -2.38
#